data_91bc060909e60933dac0a03a0f3597f8
#
_entry.id   91bc060909e60933dac0a03a0f3597f8
#
_cell.length_a   1.000
_cell.length_b   1.000
_cell.length_c   1.000
_cell.angle_alpha   90.00
_cell.angle_beta   90.00
_cell.angle_gamma   90.00
#
_symmetry.space_group_name_H-M   'P 1'
#
loop_
_entity.id
_entity.type
_entity.pdbx_description
1 polymer ?
#
loop_
_entity_poly.entity_id
_entity_poly.type
_entity_poly.pdbx_seq_one_letter_code
_entity_poly.pdbx_strand_id
1 'polypeptide(L)'
;MNIKTTIYFIIFFIFTPVTAYQYNLAVCAIFQNEGRFLKEWLEFYRLIGVEHFYLYNNYSTDNYAEILKPYIDAGIVDCIDWPYSQEGVVQGGTEMTANQILSEQHCTNSIPGRVRGVAQVLAYNHCLDNTQGKVKWLIFIDIDEFLFPVKCNSLQEFLKDYEEFGAVCATWIHFGTSNIDRIPDNTLLIESLVMREIITEQTQSYVKSIVQPDKVKTVHIHTAIEFYPNYFQVNPDKIKFEGPCQPVSKTTDKLRINHYWPRDKQFLYDHKIARQYFCYKNYSKKWVLQQAASMNKLEDLTIQKYVDKLKKIIF
;
A
#
# COMPACT_ATOMS: atom_id res chain seq x y z
N MET A 1 -44.11 -38.73 49.47
CA MET A 1 -43.80 -37.29 49.39
C MET A 1 -42.66 -37.12 48.41
N ASN A 2 -42.96 -36.80 47.12
CA ASN A 2 -41.96 -36.69 46.05
C ASN A 2 -41.51 -35.23 45.96
N ILE A 3 -40.23 -34.98 46.29
CA ILE A 3 -39.59 -33.68 46.14
C ILE A 3 -39.09 -33.60 44.69
N LYS A 4 -39.72 -32.74 43.88
CA LYS A 4 -39.22 -32.39 42.55
C LYS A 4 -38.13 -31.34 42.71
N THR A 5 -36.88 -31.74 42.48
CA THR A 5 -35.76 -30.81 42.43
C THR A 5 -35.74 -30.08 41.05
N THR A 6 -36.05 -28.81 41.00
CA THR A 6 -35.96 -27.97 39.80
C THR A 6 -34.55 -27.39 39.72
N ILE A 7 -33.78 -27.79 38.70
CA ILE A 7 -32.45 -27.27 38.44
C ILE A 7 -32.61 -26.03 37.55
N TYR A 8 -32.21 -24.88 38.03
CA TYR A 8 -32.11 -23.65 37.23
C TYR A 8 -30.74 -23.55 36.61
N PHE A 9 -30.68 -23.59 35.29
CA PHE A 9 -29.47 -23.23 34.53
C PHE A 9 -29.38 -21.70 34.42
N ILE A 10 -28.40 -21.09 35.09
CA ILE A 10 -28.06 -19.68 34.90
C ILE A 10 -27.04 -19.61 33.75
N ILE A 11 -27.50 -19.14 32.58
CA ILE A 11 -26.63 -18.84 31.46
C ILE A 11 -25.99 -17.47 31.69
N PHE A 12 -24.73 -17.43 32.06
CA PHE A 12 -23.94 -16.21 32.07
C PHE A 12 -23.59 -15.82 30.64
N PHE A 13 -24.26 -14.81 30.11
CA PHE A 13 -23.75 -14.11 28.94
C PHE A 13 -22.52 -13.27 29.35
N ILE A 14 -21.33 -13.77 29.02
CA ILE A 14 -20.11 -12.95 29.12
C ILE A 14 -20.17 -11.96 27.97
N PHE A 15 -20.67 -10.76 28.23
CA PHE A 15 -20.47 -9.61 27.32
C PHE A 15 -19.00 -9.24 27.39
N THR A 16 -18.17 -9.75 26.47
CA THR A 16 -16.88 -9.13 26.16
C THR A 16 -17.19 -7.78 25.53
N PRO A 17 -16.71 -6.65 26.08
CA PRO A 17 -16.87 -5.37 25.42
C PRO A 17 -16.20 -5.49 24.05
N VAL A 18 -16.95 -5.29 22.99
CA VAL A 18 -16.39 -5.09 21.66
C VAL A 18 -15.68 -3.73 21.75
N THR A 19 -14.38 -3.74 21.95
CA THR A 19 -13.58 -2.51 21.87
C THR A 19 -13.67 -2.04 20.42
N ALA A 20 -14.33 -0.90 20.21
CA ALA A 20 -14.37 -0.28 18.88
C ALA A 20 -12.94 0.08 18.47
N TYR A 21 -12.55 -0.24 17.24
CA TYR A 21 -11.29 0.23 16.68
C TYR A 21 -11.24 1.75 16.69
N GLN A 22 -10.05 2.29 16.90
CA GLN A 22 -9.81 3.74 16.79
C GLN A 22 -10.02 4.22 15.35
N TYR A 23 -9.59 3.40 14.38
CA TYR A 23 -9.77 3.66 12.95
C TYR A 23 -10.29 2.41 12.24
N ASN A 24 -11.30 2.60 11.38
CA ASN A 24 -11.79 1.51 10.54
C ASN A 24 -10.87 1.22 9.37
N LEU A 25 -10.21 2.25 8.85
CA LEU A 25 -9.30 2.14 7.71
C LEU A 25 -8.13 3.12 7.86
N ALA A 26 -6.93 2.59 7.86
CA ALA A 26 -5.69 3.36 7.89
C ALA A 26 -4.73 2.93 6.75
N VAL A 27 -3.73 3.77 6.48
CA VAL A 27 -2.67 3.51 5.51
C VAL A 27 -1.31 3.54 6.21
N CYS A 28 -0.44 2.62 5.84
CA CYS A 28 0.99 2.63 6.14
C CYS A 28 1.79 2.79 4.85
N ALA A 29 2.66 3.78 4.80
CA ALA A 29 3.57 4.00 3.68
C ALA A 29 4.95 4.46 4.15
N ILE A 30 6.01 4.04 3.44
CA ILE A 30 7.35 4.61 3.57
C ILE A 30 7.65 5.48 2.37
N PHE A 31 8.30 6.62 2.58
CA PHE A 31 8.56 7.57 1.50
C PHE A 31 9.93 8.22 1.60
N GLN A 32 10.43 8.67 0.44
CA GLN A 32 11.63 9.49 0.32
C GLN A 32 11.50 10.46 -0.85
N ASN A 33 11.52 11.78 -0.54
CA ASN A 33 11.44 12.87 -1.53
C ASN A 33 10.18 12.79 -2.42
N GLU A 34 9.02 12.62 -1.80
CA GLU A 34 7.72 12.52 -2.46
C GLU A 34 6.82 13.76 -2.23
N GLY A 35 7.37 14.85 -1.67
CA GLY A 35 6.61 16.05 -1.27
C GLY A 35 5.69 16.56 -2.37
N ARG A 36 6.16 16.61 -3.62
CA ARG A 36 5.37 17.07 -4.78
C ARG A 36 4.03 16.34 -4.95
N PHE A 37 3.94 15.08 -4.53
CA PHE A 37 2.78 14.21 -4.78
C PHE A 37 1.99 13.86 -3.50
N LEU A 38 2.57 14.13 -2.32
CA LEU A 38 1.99 13.74 -1.04
C LEU A 38 0.58 14.30 -0.82
N LYS A 39 0.34 15.57 -1.15
CA LYS A 39 -0.97 16.20 -0.92
C LYS A 39 -2.08 15.51 -1.72
N GLU A 40 -1.84 15.28 -3.02
CA GLU A 40 -2.80 14.59 -3.89
C GLU A 40 -3.07 13.17 -3.40
N TRP A 41 -2.00 12.44 -3.06
CA TRP A 41 -2.09 11.07 -2.57
C TRP A 41 -2.86 10.97 -1.25
N LEU A 42 -2.59 11.83 -0.27
CA LEU A 42 -3.31 11.89 1.00
C LEU A 42 -4.80 12.17 0.79
N GLU A 43 -5.14 13.21 0.02
CA GLU A 43 -6.53 13.58 -0.20
C GLU A 43 -7.30 12.54 -1.03
N PHE A 44 -6.61 11.84 -1.94
CA PHE A 44 -7.21 10.71 -2.64
C PHE A 44 -7.61 9.58 -1.68
N TYR A 45 -6.70 9.18 -0.78
CA TYR A 45 -7.01 8.12 0.18
C TYR A 45 -8.08 8.55 1.20
N ARG A 46 -8.07 9.80 1.63
CA ARG A 46 -9.14 10.36 2.46
C ARG A 46 -10.49 10.32 1.75
N LEU A 47 -10.52 10.67 0.47
CA LEU A 47 -11.74 10.67 -0.35
C LEU A 47 -12.37 9.26 -0.46
N ILE A 48 -11.58 8.20 -0.45
CA ILE A 48 -12.07 6.82 -0.50
C ILE A 48 -12.30 6.18 0.87
N GLY A 49 -12.11 6.95 1.96
CA GLY A 49 -12.50 6.54 3.31
C GLY A 49 -11.37 6.20 4.27
N VAL A 50 -10.11 6.53 3.95
CA VAL A 50 -8.99 6.40 4.90
C VAL A 50 -9.11 7.47 5.98
N GLU A 51 -9.01 7.04 7.24
CA GLU A 51 -9.19 7.89 8.42
C GLU A 51 -7.85 8.33 9.01
N HIS A 52 -6.78 7.52 8.86
CA HIS A 52 -5.47 7.80 9.44
C HIS A 52 -4.32 7.27 8.59
N PHE A 53 -3.13 7.92 8.68
CA PHE A 53 -1.94 7.59 7.94
C PHE A 53 -0.72 7.45 8.86
N TYR A 54 -0.03 6.33 8.76
CA TYR A 54 1.28 6.07 9.38
C TYR A 54 2.35 6.22 8.29
N LEU A 55 3.04 7.36 8.26
CA LEU A 55 4.01 7.71 7.22
C LEU A 55 5.42 7.64 7.76
N TYR A 56 6.25 6.80 7.15
CA TYR A 56 7.64 6.57 7.53
C TYR A 56 8.55 7.38 6.61
N ASN A 57 9.14 8.45 7.14
CA ASN A 57 10.08 9.30 6.41
C ASN A 57 11.47 8.65 6.35
N ASN A 58 11.88 8.21 5.16
CA ASN A 58 13.19 7.60 4.94
C ASN A 58 14.17 8.59 4.31
N TYR A 59 14.74 9.48 5.14
CA TYR A 59 15.73 10.48 4.72
C TYR A 59 15.27 11.45 3.63
N SER A 60 14.04 11.93 3.66
CA SER A 60 13.60 12.97 2.73
C SER A 60 14.29 14.31 3.02
N THR A 61 14.64 15.03 1.96
CA THR A 61 15.30 16.33 1.98
C THR A 61 14.49 17.42 1.25
N ASP A 62 13.32 17.05 0.72
CA ASP A 62 12.37 17.95 0.08
C ASP A 62 11.43 18.63 1.11
N ASN A 63 10.41 19.32 0.65
CA ASN A 63 9.47 20.07 1.47
C ASN A 63 8.34 19.23 2.09
N TYR A 64 8.52 17.90 2.22
CA TYR A 64 7.50 16.99 2.76
C TYR A 64 6.94 17.43 4.13
N ALA A 65 7.80 17.95 5.00
CA ALA A 65 7.41 18.36 6.36
C ALA A 65 6.40 19.51 6.37
N GLU A 66 6.59 20.50 5.48
CA GLU A 66 5.66 21.60 5.29
C GLU A 66 4.30 21.11 4.77
N ILE A 67 4.31 20.17 3.83
CA ILE A 67 3.09 19.60 3.25
C ILE A 67 2.33 18.74 4.27
N LEU A 68 3.04 17.96 5.09
CA LEU A 68 2.42 17.08 6.09
C LEU A 68 1.95 17.83 7.34
N LYS A 69 2.53 19.00 7.64
CA LYS A 69 2.23 19.73 8.88
C LYS A 69 0.72 19.93 9.15
N PRO A 70 -0.13 20.38 8.21
CA PRO A 70 -1.56 20.52 8.48
C PRO A 70 -2.25 19.22 8.86
N TYR A 71 -1.82 18.09 8.29
CA TYR A 71 -2.38 16.77 8.57
C TYR A 71 -1.91 16.21 9.91
N ILE A 72 -0.66 16.48 10.28
CA ILE A 72 -0.09 16.13 11.59
C ILE A 72 -0.79 16.93 12.68
N ASP A 73 -0.91 18.25 12.52
CA ASP A 73 -1.60 19.14 13.47
C ASP A 73 -3.08 18.73 13.65
N ALA A 74 -3.71 18.17 12.62
CA ALA A 74 -5.09 17.67 12.66
C ALA A 74 -5.21 16.24 13.21
N GLY A 75 -4.11 15.57 13.56
CA GLY A 75 -4.11 14.19 14.05
C GLY A 75 -4.49 13.14 12.99
N ILE A 76 -4.35 13.49 11.70
CA ILE A 76 -4.66 12.61 10.56
C ILE A 76 -3.43 11.78 10.15
N VAL A 77 -2.23 12.33 10.37
CA VAL A 77 -0.95 11.72 9.98
C VAL A 77 -0.05 11.60 11.20
N ASP A 78 0.46 10.39 11.42
CA ASP A 78 1.65 10.14 12.23
C ASP A 78 2.85 10.04 11.29
N CYS A 79 3.74 11.04 11.33
CA CYS A 79 4.98 11.03 10.56
C CYS A 79 6.13 10.55 11.44
N ILE A 80 6.74 9.43 11.07
CA ILE A 80 7.76 8.72 11.84
C ILE A 80 9.08 8.80 11.07
N ASP A 81 10.13 9.37 11.70
CA ASP A 81 11.47 9.33 11.12
C ASP A 81 11.99 7.89 11.12
N TRP A 82 12.39 7.42 9.94
CA TRP A 82 12.78 6.03 9.70
C TRP A 82 14.18 5.94 9.10
N PRO A 83 15.25 6.04 9.95
CA PRO A 83 16.62 6.17 9.50
C PRO A 83 17.28 4.81 9.17
N TYR A 84 16.58 3.94 8.46
CA TYR A 84 17.11 2.64 8.07
C TYR A 84 17.59 2.66 6.63
N SER A 85 18.80 2.16 6.38
CA SER A 85 19.30 2.04 5.01
C SER A 85 18.62 0.89 4.28
N GLN A 86 18.63 0.96 2.95
CA GLN A 86 18.12 -0.12 2.07
C GLN A 86 18.97 -1.42 2.20
N GLU A 87 20.14 -1.34 2.85
CA GLU A 87 21.05 -2.45 3.07
C GLU A 87 20.88 -3.10 4.46
N GLY A 88 19.88 -2.63 5.25
CA GLY A 88 19.59 -3.18 6.59
C GLY A 88 20.56 -2.74 7.69
N VAL A 89 21.50 -1.84 7.37
CA VAL A 89 22.44 -1.30 8.37
C VAL A 89 21.78 -0.12 9.07
N VAL A 90 21.59 -0.26 10.35
CA VAL A 90 21.06 0.78 11.23
C VAL A 90 22.23 1.64 11.71
N GLN A 91 22.21 2.93 11.43
CA GLN A 91 23.03 3.86 12.19
C GLN A 91 22.42 4.01 13.60
N GLY A 92 22.83 3.14 14.52
CA GLY A 92 22.48 3.26 15.95
C GLY A 92 21.31 2.41 16.45
N GLY A 93 20.86 1.37 15.76
CA GLY A 93 19.70 0.56 16.18
C GLY A 93 19.91 -0.96 16.08
N THR A 94 18.92 -1.70 16.53
CA THR A 94 18.92 -3.17 16.65
C THR A 94 19.01 -3.88 15.29
N GLU A 95 19.85 -4.89 15.19
CA GLU A 95 20.00 -5.79 14.03
C GLU A 95 18.68 -6.55 13.75
N MET A 96 18.34 -6.70 12.48
CA MET A 96 17.27 -7.61 12.04
C MET A 96 17.62 -9.06 12.42
N THR A 97 16.63 -9.83 12.83
CA THR A 97 16.81 -11.27 13.02
C THR A 97 17.02 -11.98 11.69
N ALA A 98 17.83 -13.05 11.69
CA ALA A 98 18.09 -13.87 10.51
C ALA A 98 16.78 -14.37 9.83
N ASN A 99 15.71 -14.61 10.58
CA ASN A 99 14.41 -15.04 10.06
C ASN A 99 13.69 -13.93 9.26
N GLN A 100 13.83 -12.66 9.65
CA GLN A 100 13.27 -11.53 8.89
C GLN A 100 14.00 -11.37 7.55
N ILE A 101 15.32 -11.58 7.54
CA ILE A 101 16.14 -11.54 6.31
C ILE A 101 15.83 -12.74 5.40
N LEU A 102 15.60 -13.93 5.95
CA LEU A 102 15.35 -15.15 5.19
C LEU A 102 13.96 -15.19 4.53
N SER A 103 12.93 -14.54 5.11
CA SER A 103 11.61 -14.43 4.52
C SER A 103 11.62 -13.61 3.21
N GLU A 104 12.61 -12.75 3.02
CA GLU A 104 12.79 -11.97 1.80
C GLU A 104 13.40 -12.76 0.62
N GLN A 105 14.12 -13.84 0.88
CA GLN A 105 14.77 -14.64 -0.16
C GLN A 105 13.78 -15.38 -1.06
N HIS A 106 12.54 -15.60 -0.62
CA HIS A 106 11.54 -16.34 -1.39
C HIS A 106 10.83 -15.53 -2.49
N CYS A 107 10.95 -14.21 -2.48
CA CYS A 107 10.23 -13.34 -3.43
C CYS A 107 11.10 -12.71 -4.51
N THR A 108 12.37 -13.01 -4.57
CA THR A 108 13.26 -12.34 -5.52
C THR A 108 14.05 -13.36 -6.35
N ASN A 109 13.97 -13.23 -7.68
CA ASN A 109 15.08 -13.57 -8.59
C ASN A 109 16.26 -12.63 -8.27
N SER A 110 16.66 -12.54 -7.00
CA SER A 110 17.63 -11.59 -6.52
C SER A 110 19.04 -12.16 -6.62
N ILE A 111 19.93 -11.31 -7.06
CA ILE A 111 21.38 -11.51 -7.05
C ILE A 111 21.80 -11.92 -5.62
N PRO A 112 22.54 -13.03 -5.45
CA PRO A 112 23.00 -13.46 -4.15
C PRO A 112 23.74 -12.34 -3.39
N GLY A 113 23.33 -12.06 -2.15
CA GLY A 113 24.02 -11.16 -1.24
C GLY A 113 23.45 -9.75 -1.08
N ARG A 114 22.27 -9.42 -1.66
CA ARG A 114 21.60 -8.12 -1.43
C ARG A 114 20.13 -8.31 -1.07
N VAL A 115 19.79 -7.96 0.15
CA VAL A 115 18.41 -7.85 0.62
C VAL A 115 17.91 -6.46 0.23
N ARG A 116 16.87 -6.41 -0.62
CA ARG A 116 16.25 -5.15 -1.05
C ARG A 116 15.00 -4.89 -0.22
N GLY A 117 14.71 -3.61 0.05
CA GLY A 117 13.47 -3.24 0.72
C GLY A 117 13.46 -3.46 2.23
N VAL A 118 14.59 -3.74 2.86
CA VAL A 118 14.67 -3.97 4.31
C VAL A 118 14.04 -2.84 5.10
N ALA A 119 14.35 -1.58 4.78
CA ALA A 119 13.76 -0.44 5.45
C ALA A 119 12.23 -0.43 5.36
N GLN A 120 11.68 -0.83 4.20
CA GLN A 120 10.24 -0.90 3.97
C GLN A 120 9.58 -2.05 4.74
N VAL A 121 10.18 -3.24 4.73
CA VAL A 121 9.66 -4.39 5.50
C VAL A 121 9.66 -4.10 6.99
N LEU A 122 10.73 -3.48 7.50
CA LEU A 122 10.80 -3.07 8.91
C LEU A 122 9.73 -2.04 9.25
N ALA A 123 9.52 -1.02 8.42
CA ALA A 123 8.48 0.00 8.62
C ALA A 123 7.08 -0.63 8.65
N TYR A 124 6.81 -1.54 7.72
CA TYR A 124 5.51 -2.20 7.61
C TYR A 124 5.21 -3.10 8.82
N ASN A 125 6.19 -3.89 9.29
CA ASN A 125 5.99 -4.73 10.48
C ASN A 125 5.92 -3.89 11.76
N HIS A 126 6.72 -2.84 11.89
CA HIS A 126 6.58 -1.89 13.00
C HIS A 126 5.19 -1.25 13.03
N CYS A 127 4.64 -0.85 11.87
CA CYS A 127 3.30 -0.32 11.77
C CYS A 127 2.25 -1.37 12.13
N LEU A 128 2.38 -2.60 11.62
CA LEU A 128 1.49 -3.72 11.92
C LEU A 128 1.39 -3.96 13.44
N ASP A 129 2.52 -4.07 14.12
CA ASP A 129 2.60 -4.33 15.56
C ASP A 129 1.95 -3.20 16.39
N ASN A 130 2.13 -1.94 15.96
CA ASN A 130 1.59 -0.78 16.67
C ASN A 130 0.10 -0.51 16.39
N THR A 131 -0.50 -1.20 15.41
CA THR A 131 -1.89 -1.00 14.99
C THR A 131 -2.83 -2.13 15.39
N GLN A 132 -2.32 -3.24 15.94
CA GLN A 132 -3.13 -4.33 16.50
C GLN A 132 -4.07 -3.78 17.60
N GLY A 133 -5.36 -4.17 17.54
CA GLY A 133 -6.41 -3.69 18.44
C GLY A 133 -6.83 -2.22 18.24
N LYS A 134 -6.16 -1.47 17.36
CA LYS A 134 -6.45 -0.04 17.09
C LYS A 134 -7.03 0.21 15.71
N VAL A 135 -6.60 -0.55 14.70
CA VAL A 135 -6.99 -0.38 13.30
C VAL A 135 -7.67 -1.64 12.80
N LYS A 136 -8.87 -1.49 12.23
CA LYS A 136 -9.60 -2.65 11.68
C LYS A 136 -8.97 -3.11 10.36
N TRP A 137 -8.68 -2.19 9.44
CA TRP A 137 -8.06 -2.47 8.15
C TRP A 137 -6.86 -1.54 7.93
N LEU A 138 -5.70 -2.10 7.59
CA LEU A 138 -4.46 -1.38 7.31
C LEU A 138 -4.00 -1.68 5.88
N ILE A 139 -3.80 -0.63 5.09
CA ILE A 139 -3.30 -0.70 3.72
C ILE A 139 -1.80 -0.49 3.75
N PHE A 140 -1.02 -1.41 3.17
CA PHE A 140 0.40 -1.21 2.89
C PHE A 140 0.57 -0.81 1.43
N ILE A 141 1.09 0.42 1.17
CA ILE A 141 1.11 0.96 -0.17
C ILE A 141 2.21 2.02 -0.34
N ASP A 142 2.66 2.24 -1.59
CA ASP A 142 3.67 3.25 -1.89
C ASP A 142 3.02 4.58 -2.36
N ILE A 143 3.77 5.70 -2.31
CA ILE A 143 3.24 7.03 -2.66
C ILE A 143 2.95 7.17 -4.18
N ASP A 144 3.46 6.28 -5.02
CA ASP A 144 3.17 6.26 -6.46
C ASP A 144 2.05 5.27 -6.84
N GLU A 145 1.31 4.78 -5.86
CA GLU A 145 0.23 3.83 -6.01
C GLU A 145 -1.11 4.39 -5.54
N PHE A 146 -2.14 4.23 -6.36
CA PHE A 146 -3.50 4.66 -6.08
C PHE A 146 -4.43 3.46 -6.12
N LEU A 147 -4.78 2.95 -4.94
CA LEU A 147 -5.68 1.81 -4.75
C LEU A 147 -7.11 2.29 -4.62
N PHE A 148 -8.03 1.69 -5.37
CA PHE A 148 -9.44 2.07 -5.29
C PHE A 148 -10.39 0.95 -5.70
N PRO A 149 -11.61 0.94 -5.15
CA PRO A 149 -12.67 0.09 -5.62
C PRO A 149 -13.25 0.67 -6.93
N VAL A 150 -13.45 -0.18 -7.93
CA VAL A 150 -13.88 0.28 -9.26
C VAL A 150 -15.37 0.60 -9.30
N LYS A 151 -16.20 -0.24 -8.68
CA LYS A 151 -17.67 -0.18 -8.77
C LYS A 151 -18.36 0.60 -7.66
N CYS A 152 -17.68 0.82 -6.52
CA CYS A 152 -18.18 1.65 -5.42
C CYS A 152 -17.23 2.83 -5.17
N ASN A 153 -17.59 3.75 -4.29
CA ASN A 153 -16.82 4.96 -4.03
C ASN A 153 -16.05 4.91 -2.71
N SER A 154 -16.37 3.97 -1.84
CA SER A 154 -15.75 3.81 -0.52
C SER A 154 -15.06 2.46 -0.41
N LEU A 155 -13.79 2.49 0.00
CA LEU A 155 -13.03 1.28 0.28
C LEU A 155 -13.54 0.59 1.55
N GLN A 156 -14.02 1.34 2.53
CA GLN A 156 -14.63 0.77 3.73
C GLN A 156 -15.91 -0.03 3.39
N GLU A 157 -16.72 0.47 2.44
CA GLU A 157 -17.89 -0.27 1.95
C GLU A 157 -17.48 -1.57 1.26
N PHE A 158 -16.48 -1.51 0.38
CA PHE A 158 -15.93 -2.67 -0.31
C PHE A 158 -15.44 -3.75 0.67
N LEU A 159 -14.71 -3.35 1.72
CA LEU A 159 -14.08 -4.26 2.66
C LEU A 159 -15.06 -5.00 3.60
N LYS A 160 -16.31 -4.57 3.71
CA LYS A 160 -17.32 -5.28 4.49
C LYS A 160 -17.54 -6.73 4.05
N ASP A 161 -17.38 -6.99 2.75
CA ASP A 161 -17.54 -8.33 2.19
C ASP A 161 -16.34 -9.25 2.44
N TYR A 162 -15.27 -8.73 3.08
CA TYR A 162 -14.01 -9.45 3.29
C TYR A 162 -13.63 -9.61 4.77
N GLU A 163 -14.53 -9.29 5.69
CA GLU A 163 -14.24 -9.31 7.13
C GLU A 163 -13.82 -10.67 7.67
N GLU A 164 -14.17 -11.76 7.02
CA GLU A 164 -13.79 -13.13 7.40
C GLU A 164 -12.31 -13.46 7.10
N PHE A 165 -11.66 -12.73 6.17
CA PHE A 165 -10.29 -12.99 5.73
C PHE A 165 -9.25 -12.21 6.54
N GLY A 166 -7.99 -12.63 6.48
CA GLY A 166 -6.87 -11.90 7.08
C GLY A 166 -6.39 -10.73 6.23
N ALA A 167 -6.48 -10.87 4.91
CA ALA A 167 -6.06 -9.84 3.96
C ALA A 167 -6.81 -9.92 2.63
N VAL A 168 -6.95 -8.77 1.96
CA VAL A 168 -7.38 -8.65 0.56
C VAL A 168 -6.26 -7.98 -0.22
N CYS A 169 -5.89 -8.55 -1.37
CA CYS A 169 -4.80 -8.03 -2.19
C CYS A 169 -5.31 -7.46 -3.51
N ALA A 170 -4.89 -6.25 -3.83
CA ALA A 170 -5.16 -5.60 -5.11
C ALA A 170 -3.93 -5.69 -6.03
N THR A 171 -4.17 -5.93 -7.32
CA THR A 171 -3.12 -6.07 -8.33
C THR A 171 -2.76 -4.72 -8.94
N TRP A 172 -1.48 -4.52 -9.28
CA TRP A 172 -1.01 -3.34 -10.02
C TRP A 172 -1.44 -3.37 -11.48
N ILE A 173 -1.77 -2.19 -11.98
CA ILE A 173 -1.78 -1.83 -13.39
C ILE A 173 -0.77 -0.70 -13.56
N HIS A 174 0.24 -0.90 -14.40
CA HIS A 174 1.31 0.07 -14.57
C HIS A 174 0.91 1.18 -15.54
N PHE A 175 1.03 2.42 -15.06
CA PHE A 175 0.84 3.64 -15.85
C PHE A 175 2.19 4.23 -16.22
N GLY A 176 2.29 4.70 -17.46
CA GLY A 176 3.48 5.37 -18.00
C GLY A 176 3.45 6.87 -17.74
N THR A 177 4.37 7.58 -18.40
CA THR A 177 4.47 9.03 -18.32
C THR A 177 3.36 9.77 -19.08
N SER A 178 2.51 9.07 -19.82
CA SER A 178 1.55 9.64 -20.77
C SER A 178 2.21 10.64 -21.76
N ASN A 179 3.51 10.52 -21.97
CA ASN A 179 4.38 11.43 -22.74
C ASN A 179 4.46 12.87 -22.21
N ILE A 180 4.00 13.11 -20.98
CA ILE A 180 4.03 14.40 -20.30
C ILE A 180 5.45 14.69 -19.81
N ASP A 181 5.99 15.84 -20.16
CA ASP A 181 7.33 16.25 -19.72
C ASP A 181 7.34 16.61 -18.23
N ARG A 182 6.40 17.45 -17.79
CA ARG A 182 6.13 17.79 -16.39
C ARG A 182 4.63 18.00 -16.20
N ILE A 183 4.05 17.41 -15.17
CA ILE A 183 2.66 17.67 -14.76
C ILE A 183 2.58 19.13 -14.29
N PRO A 184 1.66 19.96 -14.85
CA PRO A 184 1.45 21.33 -14.41
C PRO A 184 1.03 21.41 -12.93
N ASP A 185 1.46 22.44 -12.22
CA ASP A 185 1.23 22.59 -10.78
C ASP A 185 -0.27 22.71 -10.39
N ASN A 186 -1.13 23.08 -11.35
CA ASN A 186 -2.59 23.19 -11.17
C ASN A 186 -3.37 21.97 -11.70
N THR A 187 -2.69 20.85 -11.97
CA THR A 187 -3.30 19.60 -12.43
C THR A 187 -2.88 18.45 -11.53
N LEU A 188 -3.75 17.42 -11.47
CA LEU A 188 -3.48 16.23 -10.68
C LEU A 188 -2.64 15.23 -11.48
N LEU A 189 -1.86 14.42 -10.77
CA LEU A 189 -1.15 13.27 -11.35
C LEU A 189 -2.13 12.31 -12.01
N ILE A 190 -3.20 11.92 -11.30
CA ILE A 190 -4.20 10.99 -11.82
C ILE A 190 -5.02 11.56 -12.98
N GLU A 191 -5.15 12.89 -13.09
CA GLU A 191 -5.76 13.58 -14.23
C GLU A 191 -4.86 13.55 -15.46
N SER A 192 -3.56 13.69 -15.25
CA SER A 192 -2.56 13.86 -16.32
C SER A 192 -2.06 12.53 -16.88
N LEU A 193 -1.84 11.53 -16.03
CA LEU A 193 -1.22 10.27 -16.44
C LEU A 193 -2.28 9.21 -16.72
N VAL A 194 -2.78 9.18 -17.94
CA VAL A 194 -3.88 8.30 -18.36
C VAL A 194 -3.45 7.10 -19.21
N MET A 195 -2.18 7.04 -19.62
CA MET A 195 -1.69 5.94 -20.46
C MET A 195 -1.12 4.82 -19.61
N ARG A 196 -1.56 3.58 -19.86
CA ARG A 196 -1.11 2.38 -19.18
C ARG A 196 -0.57 1.31 -20.13
N GLU A 197 0.00 0.26 -19.55
CA GLU A 197 0.40 -0.94 -20.26
C GLU A 197 -0.80 -1.70 -20.85
N ILE A 198 -0.51 -2.56 -21.86
CA ILE A 198 -1.49 -3.53 -22.36
C ILE A 198 -1.51 -4.72 -21.41
N ILE A 199 -2.70 -5.07 -20.93
CA ILE A 199 -2.94 -6.23 -20.10
C ILE A 199 -3.51 -7.34 -20.96
N THR A 200 -2.90 -8.52 -20.89
CA THR A 200 -3.37 -9.77 -21.51
C THR A 200 -3.78 -10.76 -20.41
N GLU A 201 -4.34 -11.89 -20.80
CA GLU A 201 -4.67 -12.97 -19.84
C GLU A 201 -3.44 -13.56 -19.16
N GLN A 202 -2.26 -13.47 -19.81
CA GLN A 202 -0.99 -13.94 -19.28
C GLN A 202 -0.24 -12.89 -18.44
N THR A 203 -0.72 -11.64 -18.42
CA THR A 203 -0.05 -10.58 -17.66
C THR A 203 -0.11 -10.87 -16.17
N GLN A 204 1.07 -11.04 -15.58
CA GLN A 204 1.25 -11.17 -14.12
C GLN A 204 1.74 -9.85 -13.56
N SER A 205 1.26 -9.47 -12.40
CA SER A 205 1.73 -8.27 -11.72
C SER A 205 1.78 -8.47 -10.21
N TYR A 206 2.55 -7.62 -9.55
CA TYR A 206 2.60 -7.57 -8.10
C TYR A 206 1.27 -7.09 -7.51
N VAL A 207 1.07 -7.42 -6.25
CA VAL A 207 -0.08 -6.98 -5.47
C VAL A 207 0.37 -6.10 -4.30
N LYS A 208 -0.58 -5.40 -3.69
CA LYS A 208 -0.45 -4.81 -2.35
C LYS A 208 -1.59 -5.29 -1.47
N SER A 209 -1.29 -5.41 -0.17
CA SER A 209 -2.21 -5.98 0.81
C SER A 209 -2.95 -4.92 1.59
N ILE A 210 -4.23 -5.16 1.79
CA ILE A 210 -5.07 -4.55 2.83
C ILE A 210 -5.30 -5.63 3.87
N VAL A 211 -4.78 -5.45 5.06
CA VAL A 211 -4.80 -6.48 6.11
C VAL A 211 -5.67 -6.07 7.29
N GLN A 212 -6.16 -7.05 8.03
CA GLN A 212 -6.67 -6.85 9.38
C GLN A 212 -5.51 -7.13 10.36
N PRO A 213 -4.96 -6.12 11.06
CA PRO A 213 -3.78 -6.30 11.91
C PRO A 213 -3.92 -7.40 12.95
N ASP A 214 -5.11 -7.60 13.50
CA ASP A 214 -5.38 -8.64 14.49
C ASP A 214 -5.39 -10.08 13.91
N LYS A 215 -5.33 -10.22 12.59
CA LYS A 215 -5.36 -11.50 11.89
C LYS A 215 -4.05 -11.87 11.21
N VAL A 216 -3.07 -10.93 11.20
CA VAL A 216 -1.80 -11.05 10.50
C VAL A 216 -0.64 -10.91 11.49
N LYS A 217 0.37 -11.77 11.40
CA LYS A 217 1.56 -11.72 12.25
C LYS A 217 2.71 -10.96 11.61
N THR A 218 2.92 -11.16 10.31
CA THR A 218 4.02 -10.53 9.57
C THR A 218 3.61 -10.18 8.16
N VAL A 219 4.19 -9.10 7.63
CA VAL A 219 3.98 -8.61 6.27
C VAL A 219 5.29 -8.43 5.53
N HIS A 220 5.22 -8.57 4.21
CA HIS A 220 6.27 -8.18 3.27
C HIS A 220 5.86 -6.93 2.50
N ILE A 221 6.67 -6.47 1.55
CA ILE A 221 6.39 -5.30 0.70
C ILE A 221 5.06 -5.44 -0.07
N HIS A 222 4.73 -6.66 -0.47
CA HIS A 222 3.59 -6.92 -1.36
C HIS A 222 2.44 -7.65 -0.67
N THR A 223 2.75 -8.59 0.22
CA THR A 223 1.75 -9.50 0.80
C THR A 223 1.95 -9.69 2.29
N ALA A 224 0.90 -10.12 2.98
CA ALA A 224 1.03 -10.74 4.29
C ALA A 224 1.74 -12.11 4.14
N ILE A 225 2.62 -12.43 5.09
CA ILE A 225 3.42 -13.66 5.07
C ILE A 225 2.86 -14.68 6.06
N GLU A 226 2.68 -14.27 7.31
CA GLU A 226 2.15 -15.12 8.35
C GLU A 226 0.82 -14.59 8.87
N PHE A 227 -0.10 -15.52 9.11
CA PHE A 227 -1.42 -15.25 9.66
C PHE A 227 -1.60 -15.93 11.02
N TYR A 228 -2.48 -15.40 11.83
CA TYR A 228 -3.02 -16.16 12.97
C TYR A 228 -3.85 -17.35 12.46
N PRO A 229 -4.07 -18.41 13.26
CA PRO A 229 -4.78 -19.61 12.83
C PRO A 229 -6.12 -19.32 12.15
N ASN A 230 -6.40 -20.03 11.05
CA ASN A 230 -7.62 -19.95 10.22
C ASN A 230 -7.73 -18.69 9.33
N TYR A 231 -6.77 -17.76 9.35
CA TYR A 231 -6.79 -16.60 8.46
C TYR A 231 -5.81 -16.78 7.30
N PHE A 232 -6.12 -16.13 6.19
CA PHE A 232 -5.32 -16.15 4.96
C PHE A 232 -5.66 -14.94 4.10
N GLN A 233 -4.88 -14.72 3.05
CA GLN A 233 -5.14 -13.69 2.06
C GLN A 233 -5.96 -14.20 0.88
N VAL A 234 -6.74 -13.28 0.30
CA VAL A 234 -7.55 -13.53 -0.89
C VAL A 234 -7.38 -12.41 -1.91
N ASN A 235 -7.70 -12.71 -3.16
CA ASN A 235 -7.90 -11.69 -4.18
C ASN A 235 -9.34 -11.11 -4.12
N PRO A 236 -9.69 -10.11 -4.94
CA PRO A 236 -11.04 -9.54 -4.97
C PRO A 236 -12.17 -10.51 -5.38
N ASP A 237 -11.85 -11.70 -5.88
CA ASP A 237 -12.82 -12.78 -6.13
C ASP A 237 -12.95 -13.75 -4.95
N LYS A 238 -12.36 -13.42 -3.80
CA LYS A 238 -12.28 -14.27 -2.59
C LYS A 238 -11.53 -15.57 -2.81
N ILE A 239 -10.68 -15.63 -3.82
CA ILE A 239 -9.84 -16.81 -4.10
C ILE A 239 -8.56 -16.68 -3.28
N LYS A 240 -8.30 -17.69 -2.42
CA LYS A 240 -7.05 -17.80 -1.67
C LYS A 240 -5.87 -17.96 -2.61
N PHE A 241 -4.78 -17.26 -2.32
CA PHE A 241 -3.51 -17.41 -3.03
C PHE A 241 -2.30 -17.17 -2.13
N GLU A 242 -1.14 -17.52 -2.66
CA GLU A 242 0.14 -17.32 -2.01
C GLU A 242 1.11 -16.57 -2.95
N GLY A 243 2.07 -15.86 -2.36
CA GLY A 243 3.08 -15.11 -3.09
C GLY A 243 2.66 -13.70 -3.48
N PRO A 244 3.62 -12.93 -4.05
CA PRO A 244 3.47 -11.49 -4.28
C PRO A 244 2.85 -11.13 -5.63
N CYS A 245 2.62 -12.11 -6.52
CA CYS A 245 2.15 -11.88 -7.88
C CYS A 245 0.86 -12.60 -8.18
N GLN A 246 0.02 -11.99 -9.02
CA GLN A 246 -1.26 -12.52 -9.46
C GLN A 246 -1.50 -12.16 -10.94
N PRO A 247 -2.32 -12.94 -11.68
CA PRO A 247 -2.84 -12.50 -12.96
C PRO A 247 -3.59 -11.18 -12.82
N VAL A 248 -3.28 -10.20 -13.67
CA VAL A 248 -3.92 -8.87 -13.65
C VAL A 248 -5.37 -8.95 -14.12
N SER A 249 -5.74 -10.00 -14.86
CA SER A 249 -7.06 -10.19 -15.44
C SER A 249 -8.17 -10.15 -14.39
N LYS A 250 -9.40 -9.86 -14.78
CA LYS A 250 -10.69 -9.99 -14.07
C LYS A 250 -10.82 -9.30 -12.69
N THR A 251 -9.86 -9.43 -11.78
CA THR A 251 -9.99 -8.87 -10.41
C THR A 251 -9.86 -7.35 -10.36
N THR A 252 -9.19 -6.74 -11.34
CA THR A 252 -9.03 -5.28 -11.46
C THR A 252 -10.33 -4.52 -11.78
N ASP A 253 -11.41 -5.23 -12.10
CA ASP A 253 -12.75 -4.66 -12.25
C ASP A 253 -13.47 -4.43 -10.91
N LYS A 254 -12.94 -4.97 -9.82
CA LYS A 254 -13.48 -4.83 -8.46
C LYS A 254 -12.62 -3.92 -7.60
N LEU A 255 -11.35 -4.26 -7.47
CA LEU A 255 -10.33 -3.54 -6.71
C LEU A 255 -9.03 -3.53 -7.48
N ARG A 256 -8.40 -2.38 -7.65
CA ARG A 256 -7.16 -2.26 -8.40
C ARG A 256 -6.25 -1.18 -7.86
N ILE A 257 -4.99 -1.24 -8.26
CA ILE A 257 -3.99 -0.22 -8.01
C ILE A 257 -3.51 0.33 -9.34
N ASN A 258 -3.67 1.63 -9.55
CA ASN A 258 -2.93 2.33 -10.59
C ASN A 258 -1.55 2.66 -10.04
N HIS A 259 -0.52 2.05 -10.63
CA HIS A 259 0.87 2.25 -10.23
C HIS A 259 1.57 3.20 -11.19
N TYR A 260 1.80 4.43 -10.74
CA TYR A 260 2.40 5.51 -11.52
C TYR A 260 3.93 5.54 -11.33
N TRP A 261 4.59 4.38 -11.47
CA TRP A 261 6.02 4.22 -11.20
C TRP A 261 6.91 5.29 -11.85
N PRO A 262 6.77 5.65 -13.16
CA PRO A 262 7.65 6.64 -13.78
C PRO A 262 7.23 8.08 -13.47
N ARG A 263 5.95 8.31 -13.11
CA ARG A 263 5.33 9.63 -13.05
C ARG A 263 5.49 10.43 -14.35
N ASP A 264 5.77 11.75 -14.31
CA ASP A 264 6.12 12.50 -15.51
C ASP A 264 7.59 12.26 -15.92
N LYS A 265 7.98 12.71 -17.13
CA LYS A 265 9.35 12.48 -17.64
C LYS A 265 10.40 13.18 -16.77
N GLN A 266 10.12 14.38 -16.24
CA GLN A 266 11.06 15.06 -15.37
C GLN A 266 11.35 14.23 -14.13
N PHE A 267 10.32 13.75 -13.42
CA PHE A 267 10.50 12.88 -12.25
C PHE A 267 11.22 11.57 -12.60
N LEU A 268 10.89 10.99 -13.75
CA LEU A 268 11.57 9.78 -14.23
C LEU A 268 13.08 10.00 -14.36
N TYR A 269 13.51 11.14 -14.94
CA TYR A 269 14.91 11.45 -15.10
C TYR A 269 15.60 11.81 -13.79
N ASP A 270 14.99 12.70 -13.00
CA ASP A 270 15.61 13.31 -11.82
C ASP A 270 15.66 12.32 -10.62
N HIS A 271 14.68 11.41 -10.54
CA HIS A 271 14.56 10.50 -9.39
C HIS A 271 14.73 9.03 -9.77
N LYS A 272 13.93 8.49 -10.70
CA LYS A 272 13.94 7.04 -10.95
C LYS A 272 15.22 6.59 -11.65
N ILE A 273 15.70 7.32 -12.69
CA ILE A 273 16.96 7.00 -13.37
C ILE A 273 18.15 7.27 -12.46
N ALA A 274 18.19 8.41 -11.78
CA ALA A 274 19.28 8.74 -10.87
C ALA A 274 19.39 7.70 -9.73
N ARG A 275 18.27 7.37 -9.07
CA ARG A 275 18.23 6.36 -8.00
C ARG A 275 18.65 4.97 -8.48
N GLN A 276 18.21 4.55 -9.67
CA GLN A 276 18.57 3.24 -10.21
C GLN A 276 20.04 3.15 -10.60
N TYR A 277 20.63 4.23 -11.07
CA TYR A 277 22.07 4.28 -11.35
C TYR A 277 22.89 4.01 -10.07
N PHE A 278 22.46 4.54 -8.92
CA PHE A 278 23.15 4.33 -7.64
C PHE A 278 22.82 2.99 -6.96
N CYS A 279 21.56 2.56 -7.00
CA CYS A 279 21.07 1.41 -6.24
C CYS A 279 21.11 0.09 -7.03
N TYR A 280 21.07 0.14 -8.36
CA TYR A 280 20.90 -1.02 -9.22
C TYR A 280 21.90 -1.00 -10.38
N LYS A 281 23.14 -1.34 -10.12
CA LYS A 281 24.21 -1.39 -11.15
C LYS A 281 23.88 -2.20 -12.42
N ASN A 282 22.75 -2.95 -12.42
CA ASN A 282 22.35 -3.84 -13.50
C ASN A 282 21.26 -3.27 -14.44
N TYR A 283 20.65 -2.13 -14.11
CA TYR A 283 19.63 -1.53 -14.98
C TYR A 283 20.20 -0.29 -15.69
N SER A 284 20.37 -0.42 -17.00
CA SER A 284 20.80 0.73 -17.82
C SER A 284 19.70 1.78 -17.92
N LYS A 285 20.08 3.05 -18.12
CA LYS A 285 19.15 4.14 -18.46
C LYS A 285 18.20 3.72 -19.60
N LYS A 286 18.74 3.02 -20.62
CA LYS A 286 17.98 2.50 -21.76
C LYS A 286 16.85 1.57 -21.31
N TRP A 287 17.13 0.66 -20.38
CA TRP A 287 16.12 -0.26 -19.84
C TRP A 287 14.98 0.50 -19.13
N VAL A 288 15.32 1.47 -18.26
CA VAL A 288 14.32 2.29 -17.53
C VAL A 288 13.40 3.02 -18.51
N LEU A 289 13.98 3.64 -19.55
CA LEU A 289 13.20 4.35 -20.57
C LEU A 289 12.30 3.41 -21.38
N GLN A 290 12.80 2.20 -21.73
CA GLN A 290 12.01 1.19 -22.40
C GLN A 290 10.83 0.71 -21.54
N GLN A 291 11.04 0.49 -20.23
CA GLN A 291 9.96 0.13 -19.32
C GLN A 291 8.91 1.24 -19.24
N ALA A 292 9.30 2.49 -19.02
CA ALA A 292 8.37 3.61 -19.00
C ALA A 292 7.59 3.76 -20.32
N ALA A 293 8.25 3.54 -21.46
CA ALA A 293 7.60 3.59 -22.77
C ALA A 293 6.61 2.42 -23.01
N SER A 294 6.90 1.22 -22.46
CA SER A 294 5.99 0.07 -22.54
C SER A 294 4.69 0.28 -21.81
N MET A 295 4.67 1.19 -20.84
CA MET A 295 3.49 1.56 -20.05
C MET A 295 2.64 2.67 -20.72
N ASN A 296 3.02 3.21 -21.87
CA ASN A 296 2.29 4.26 -22.60
C ASN A 296 1.57 3.69 -23.83
N LYS A 297 0.66 2.72 -23.66
CA LYS A 297 0.05 1.98 -24.77
C LYS A 297 -1.44 2.14 -24.92
N LEU A 298 -2.17 2.20 -23.82
CA LEU A 298 -3.63 2.23 -23.81
C LEU A 298 -4.12 3.31 -22.85
N GLU A 299 -5.07 4.12 -23.27
CA GLU A 299 -5.72 5.08 -22.41
C GLU A 299 -6.64 4.38 -21.40
N ASP A 300 -6.59 4.80 -20.15
CA ASP A 300 -7.47 4.30 -19.06
C ASP A 300 -7.92 5.46 -18.18
N LEU A 301 -9.21 5.74 -18.21
CA LEU A 301 -9.85 6.84 -17.50
C LEU A 301 -10.61 6.40 -16.24
N THR A 302 -10.46 5.14 -15.80
CA THR A 302 -11.26 4.57 -14.70
C THR A 302 -11.15 5.36 -13.40
N ILE A 303 -9.96 5.92 -13.09
CA ILE A 303 -9.72 6.70 -11.86
C ILE A 303 -10.27 8.14 -11.97
N GLN A 304 -10.57 8.63 -13.18
CA GLN A 304 -10.99 10.02 -13.44
C GLN A 304 -12.26 10.42 -12.67
N LYS A 305 -13.06 9.46 -12.23
CA LYS A 305 -14.25 9.70 -11.39
C LYS A 305 -13.95 10.45 -10.07
N TYR A 306 -12.68 10.50 -9.65
CA TYR A 306 -12.25 11.19 -8.43
C TYR A 306 -11.70 12.59 -8.70
N VAL A 307 -11.33 12.93 -9.93
CA VAL A 307 -10.62 14.18 -10.30
C VAL A 307 -11.35 15.43 -9.85
N ASP A 308 -12.62 15.59 -10.21
CA ASP A 308 -13.39 16.80 -9.89
C ASP A 308 -13.51 17.06 -8.38
N LYS A 309 -13.64 15.97 -7.60
CA LYS A 309 -13.72 16.08 -6.15
C LYS A 309 -12.38 16.46 -5.55
N LEU A 310 -11.30 15.84 -6.03
CA LEU A 310 -9.94 16.13 -5.57
C LEU A 310 -9.51 17.56 -5.91
N LYS A 311 -9.81 18.04 -7.12
CA LYS A 311 -9.49 19.41 -7.52
C LYS A 311 -10.15 20.45 -6.60
N LYS A 312 -11.38 20.22 -6.16
CA LYS A 312 -12.08 21.10 -5.19
C LYS A 312 -11.48 21.10 -3.79
N ILE A 313 -10.73 20.04 -3.43
CA ILE A 313 -10.08 19.93 -2.11
C ILE A 313 -8.67 20.49 -2.16
N ILE A 314 -7.98 20.30 -3.29
CA ILE A 314 -6.54 20.59 -3.40
C ILE A 314 -6.27 22.02 -3.86
N PHE A 315 -7.09 22.52 -4.78
CA PHE A 315 -7.00 23.84 -5.40
C PHE A 315 -8.16 24.74 -4.98
#